data_70dc02725a866f0022edba6910c813a5
#
_entry.id   70dc02725a866f0022edba6910c813a5
#
_cell.length_a   1.000
_cell.length_b   1.000
_cell.length_c   1.000
_cell.angle_alpha   90.00
_cell.angle_beta   90.00
_cell.angle_gamma   90.00
#
_symmetry.space_group_name_H-M   'P 1'
#
loop_
_entity.id
_entity.type
_entity.pdbx_description
1 polymer ?
#
loop_
_entity_poly.entity_id
_entity_poly.type
_entity_poly.pdbx_seq_one_letter_code
_entity_poly.pdbx_strand_id
1 'polypeptide(L)'
;MRVLLVGDANSIFFVHYADALKKAMDVEIHVYSPFPNKQDYQSYPYDYVYFDDYLLKKYSDIRFVSWFYEPYVERARFGRFLKKNGIKYDIIHFQWIMPAWVVCQKAYRKYADKICITLWGGELEHLQLLRSHNYYLTKLGKLIKLSDAVIGTMANQGFFDRFPFAKPISRYGIYGSSIIEKLSQMSETREDCKQQMGISADKITVVLGYSGKMLHNHDKILNDIVKHEGFKDVVDKLHFIFPMSRNFGASYCDNLEAVLKQNGCSYSMIKGYMSDDAVACLRKATDVMFQLSDFDGLSNSIKECLCANSVLISGDWFPTYHVLKDAGFKYLEVHSREEAVDVFYKVIENQQYYYDLVNDNKNLATQQYSWTECIKNWVKVYKELCPES
;
A
#
# COMPACT_ATOMS: atom_id res chain seq x y z
N MET A 1 -15.46 22.73 6.63
CA MET A 1 -16.07 21.44 6.20
C MET A 1 -15.89 20.40 7.28
N ARG A 2 -16.94 19.60 7.61
CA ARG A 2 -16.84 18.54 8.61
C ARG A 2 -16.98 17.16 7.95
N VAL A 3 -15.97 16.30 8.07
CA VAL A 3 -15.89 15.00 7.41
C VAL A 3 -15.83 13.89 8.43
N LEU A 4 -16.66 12.85 8.26
CA LEU A 4 -16.52 11.59 8.98
C LEU A 4 -15.79 10.58 8.10
N LEU A 5 -14.56 10.26 8.45
CA LEU A 5 -13.84 9.15 7.84
C LEU A 5 -14.21 7.84 8.54
N VAL A 6 -14.51 6.82 7.77
CA VAL A 6 -14.87 5.48 8.27
C VAL A 6 -13.83 4.48 7.78
N GLY A 7 -13.04 3.93 8.72
CA GLY A 7 -11.94 3.00 8.40
C GLY A 7 -11.04 2.72 9.59
N ASP A 8 -9.87 2.10 9.36
CA ASP A 8 -8.90 1.79 10.41
C ASP A 8 -8.10 3.03 10.82
N ALA A 9 -8.46 3.65 11.94
CA ALA A 9 -7.77 4.82 12.48
C ALA A 9 -6.30 4.56 12.85
N ASN A 10 -5.90 3.30 13.05
CA ASN A 10 -4.51 2.93 13.35
C ASN A 10 -3.67 2.73 12.06
N SER A 11 -4.30 2.75 10.89
CA SER A 11 -3.60 2.57 9.63
C SER A 11 -2.75 3.80 9.31
N ILE A 12 -1.47 3.59 9.07
CA ILE A 12 -0.54 4.67 8.70
C ILE A 12 -1.00 5.42 7.44
N PHE A 13 -1.61 4.72 6.48
CA PHE A 13 -2.18 5.35 5.28
C PHE A 13 -3.32 6.31 5.62
N PHE A 14 -4.14 5.94 6.60
CA PHE A 14 -5.26 6.75 7.05
C PHE A 14 -4.79 8.00 7.79
N VAL A 15 -3.76 7.84 8.62
CA VAL A 15 -3.10 8.93 9.34
C VAL A 15 -2.48 9.93 8.36
N HIS A 16 -1.67 9.47 7.42
CA HIS A 16 -1.02 10.34 6.43
C HIS A 16 -2.02 11.03 5.52
N TYR A 17 -3.11 10.35 5.14
CA TYR A 17 -4.19 10.95 4.37
C TYR A 17 -4.84 12.12 5.13
N ALA A 18 -5.19 11.92 6.40
CA ALA A 18 -5.82 12.94 7.21
C ALA A 18 -4.88 14.14 7.47
N ASP A 19 -3.60 13.88 7.74
CA ASP A 19 -2.59 14.92 7.90
C ASP A 19 -2.43 15.76 6.62
N ALA A 20 -2.29 15.09 5.48
CA ALA A 20 -2.19 15.77 4.19
C ALA A 20 -3.44 16.59 3.86
N LEU A 21 -4.63 16.05 4.17
CA LEU A 21 -5.89 16.73 3.92
C LEU A 21 -6.02 18.01 4.78
N LYS A 22 -5.69 17.95 6.08
CA LYS A 22 -5.70 19.11 6.99
C LYS A 22 -4.69 20.19 6.59
N LYS A 23 -3.55 19.80 6.03
CA LYS A 23 -2.55 20.75 5.50
C LYS A 23 -3.02 21.43 4.21
N ALA A 24 -3.87 20.77 3.43
CA ALA A 24 -4.29 21.24 2.12
C ALA A 24 -5.63 21.99 2.10
N MET A 25 -6.47 21.83 3.13
CA MET A 25 -7.75 22.53 3.24
C MET A 25 -8.22 22.63 4.70
N ASP A 26 -9.10 23.61 4.97
CA ASP A 26 -9.76 23.75 6.27
C ASP A 26 -10.83 22.66 6.41
N VAL A 27 -10.55 21.64 7.23
CA VAL A 27 -11.42 20.49 7.42
C VAL A 27 -11.35 19.97 8.86
N GLU A 28 -12.51 19.77 9.46
CA GLU A 28 -12.68 19.08 10.73
C GLU A 28 -12.86 17.57 10.44
N ILE A 29 -11.91 16.75 10.89
CA ILE A 29 -11.87 15.32 10.62
C ILE A 29 -12.29 14.53 11.85
N HIS A 30 -13.45 13.91 11.78
CA HIS A 30 -13.89 12.88 12.72
C HIS A 30 -13.61 11.49 12.14
N VAL A 31 -13.31 10.54 13.01
CA VAL A 31 -13.04 9.15 12.59
C VAL A 31 -13.93 8.19 13.37
N TYR A 32 -14.55 7.27 12.65
CA TYR A 32 -15.11 6.05 13.22
C TYR A 32 -14.24 4.88 12.80
N SER A 33 -13.58 4.24 13.80
CA SER A 33 -12.77 3.05 13.59
C SER A 33 -13.50 1.82 14.12
N PRO A 34 -13.78 0.81 13.28
CA PRO A 34 -14.33 -0.47 13.75
C PRO A 34 -13.29 -1.34 14.46
N PHE A 35 -12.04 -0.88 14.52
CA PHE A 35 -10.92 -1.56 15.16
C PHE A 35 -10.61 -0.93 16.53
N PRO A 36 -10.12 -1.70 17.50
CA PRO A 36 -9.74 -1.17 18.80
C PRO A 36 -8.56 -0.20 18.70
N ASN A 37 -8.48 0.72 19.65
CA ASN A 37 -7.32 1.59 19.76
C ASN A 37 -6.08 0.75 20.11
N LYS A 38 -5.04 0.87 19.30
CA LYS A 38 -3.73 0.21 19.53
C LYS A 38 -2.64 1.19 19.92
N GLN A 39 -2.89 2.48 19.77
CA GLN A 39 -1.95 3.56 20.01
C GLN A 39 -2.69 4.76 20.65
N ASP A 40 -1.94 5.70 21.18
CA ASP A 40 -2.51 6.97 21.64
C ASP A 40 -2.90 7.84 20.44
N TYR A 41 -4.21 7.95 20.18
CA TYR A 41 -4.74 8.70 19.05
C TYR A 41 -4.52 10.22 19.17
N GLN A 42 -4.14 10.75 20.33
CA GLN A 42 -3.85 12.18 20.51
C GLN A 42 -2.63 12.62 19.67
N SER A 43 -1.80 11.68 19.28
CA SER A 43 -0.71 11.92 18.32
C SER A 43 -1.18 11.99 16.85
N TYR A 44 -2.44 11.70 16.57
CA TYR A 44 -3.00 11.66 15.23
C TYR A 44 -3.61 12.99 14.78
N PRO A 45 -3.68 13.24 13.47
CA PRO A 45 -4.22 14.48 12.90
C PRO A 45 -5.76 14.52 12.86
N TYR A 46 -6.43 13.78 13.75
CA TYR A 46 -7.89 13.76 13.82
C TYR A 46 -8.39 14.73 14.91
N ASP A 47 -9.55 15.36 14.66
CA ASP A 47 -10.20 16.20 15.68
C ASP A 47 -10.99 15.37 16.68
N TYR A 48 -11.50 14.24 16.22
CA TYR A 48 -12.23 13.28 17.04
C TYR A 48 -12.09 11.86 16.51
N VAL A 49 -11.87 10.88 17.40
CA VAL A 49 -11.81 9.45 17.04
C VAL A 49 -12.74 8.65 17.93
N TYR A 50 -13.54 7.81 17.31
CA TYR A 50 -14.32 6.79 18.00
C TYR A 50 -13.82 5.41 17.61
N PHE A 51 -13.29 4.69 18.61
CA PHE A 51 -12.87 3.30 18.46
C PHE A 51 -13.98 2.37 18.92
N ASP A 52 -14.32 1.40 18.10
CA ASP A 52 -15.36 0.42 18.39
C ASP A 52 -14.74 -0.92 18.80
N ASP A 53 -14.40 -1.07 20.09
CA ASP A 53 -13.58 -2.18 20.60
C ASP A 53 -14.38 -3.39 21.16
N TYR A 54 -15.71 -3.32 21.14
CA TYR A 54 -16.52 -4.22 21.98
C TYR A 54 -16.68 -5.65 21.46
N LEU A 55 -16.57 -5.95 20.17
CA LEU A 55 -17.06 -7.22 19.63
C LEU A 55 -16.04 -8.18 19.04
N LEU A 56 -14.90 -7.73 18.59
CA LEU A 56 -13.89 -8.62 18.02
C LEU A 56 -13.37 -9.68 19.00
N LYS A 57 -13.47 -9.43 20.31
CA LYS A 57 -13.03 -10.37 21.35
C LYS A 57 -14.06 -11.45 21.71
N LYS A 58 -15.35 -11.20 21.56
CA LYS A 58 -16.40 -12.10 22.14
C LYS A 58 -16.93 -13.14 21.17
N TYR A 59 -16.76 -12.95 19.85
CA TYR A 59 -17.30 -13.85 18.83
C TYR A 59 -16.25 -14.44 17.89
N SER A 60 -14.97 -14.10 18.06
CA SER A 60 -13.85 -14.65 17.28
C SER A 60 -13.72 -16.18 17.42
N ASP A 61 -14.21 -16.74 18.54
CA ASP A 61 -14.09 -18.16 18.85
C ASP A 61 -15.18 -19.03 18.21
N ILE A 62 -16.24 -18.42 17.66
CA ILE A 62 -17.33 -19.12 16.99
C ILE A 62 -17.34 -18.75 15.51
N ARG A 63 -16.46 -19.36 14.74
CA ARG A 63 -16.19 -19.08 13.31
C ARG A 63 -17.44 -19.00 12.40
N PHE A 64 -18.50 -19.74 12.70
CA PHE A 64 -19.71 -19.78 11.86
C PHE A 64 -20.70 -18.66 12.21
N VAL A 65 -20.76 -18.25 13.47
CA VAL A 65 -21.68 -17.21 13.95
C VAL A 65 -21.13 -15.82 13.65
N SER A 66 -19.81 -15.63 13.76
CA SER A 66 -19.16 -14.34 13.49
C SER A 66 -19.42 -13.90 12.04
N TRP A 67 -19.29 -14.80 11.09
CA TRP A 67 -19.40 -14.51 9.66
C TRP A 67 -20.79 -13.97 9.23
N PHE A 68 -21.88 -14.47 9.84
CA PHE A 68 -23.25 -14.02 9.51
C PHE A 68 -23.69 -12.79 10.30
N TYR A 69 -23.32 -12.68 11.58
CA TYR A 69 -23.82 -11.65 12.47
C TYR A 69 -22.93 -10.41 12.54
N GLU A 70 -21.64 -10.56 12.32
CA GLU A 70 -20.65 -9.49 12.43
C GLU A 70 -21.02 -8.24 11.60
N PRO A 71 -21.36 -8.33 10.31
CA PRO A 71 -21.75 -7.17 9.51
C PRO A 71 -23.00 -6.45 10.03
N TYR A 72 -23.97 -7.19 10.59
CA TYR A 72 -25.21 -6.60 11.13
C TYR A 72 -24.97 -5.92 12.47
N VAL A 73 -24.11 -6.50 13.28
CA VAL A 73 -23.76 -5.94 14.59
C VAL A 73 -22.93 -4.68 14.42
N GLU A 74 -21.91 -4.69 13.59
CA GLU A 74 -21.12 -3.50 13.26
C GLU A 74 -21.99 -2.39 12.68
N ARG A 75 -22.90 -2.73 11.76
CA ARG A 75 -23.90 -1.81 11.28
C ARG A 75 -24.73 -1.17 12.38
N ALA A 76 -25.24 -1.98 13.32
CA ALA A 76 -26.07 -1.49 14.41
C ALA A 76 -25.28 -0.57 15.36
N ARG A 77 -23.97 -0.84 15.52
CA ARG A 77 -23.06 -0.02 16.32
C ARG A 77 -22.73 1.28 15.64
N PHE A 78 -22.38 1.25 14.36
CA PHE A 78 -22.18 2.46 13.59
C PHE A 78 -23.44 3.35 13.56
N GLY A 79 -24.62 2.75 13.35
CA GLY A 79 -25.89 3.47 13.42
C GLY A 79 -26.18 4.09 14.79
N ARG A 80 -25.84 3.39 15.89
CA ARG A 80 -25.93 3.92 17.27
C ARG A 80 -24.95 5.06 17.51
N PHE A 81 -23.72 4.94 17.00
CA PHE A 81 -22.72 6.00 17.05
C PHE A 81 -23.26 7.27 16.36
N LEU A 82 -23.73 7.18 15.12
CA LEU A 82 -24.29 8.32 14.39
C LEU A 82 -25.46 8.95 15.12
N LYS A 83 -26.39 8.12 15.66
CA LYS A 83 -27.54 8.60 16.42
C LYS A 83 -27.13 9.28 17.74
N LYS A 84 -26.17 8.69 18.48
CA LYS A 84 -25.71 9.22 19.79
C LYS A 84 -24.93 10.50 19.60
N ASN A 85 -24.10 10.58 18.56
CA ASN A 85 -23.27 11.74 18.27
C ASN A 85 -24.12 12.92 17.79
N GLY A 86 -25.23 12.67 17.12
CA GLY A 86 -26.18 13.71 16.66
C GLY A 86 -25.62 14.70 15.66
N ILE A 87 -24.36 14.51 15.22
CA ILE A 87 -23.69 15.40 14.28
C ILE A 87 -24.16 15.09 12.86
N LYS A 88 -24.44 16.13 12.10
CA LYS A 88 -24.60 16.05 10.66
C LYS A 88 -23.28 16.45 10.00
N TYR A 89 -22.76 15.57 9.17
CA TYR A 89 -21.51 15.75 8.45
C TYR A 89 -21.77 16.31 7.04
N ASP A 90 -20.85 17.09 6.53
CA ASP A 90 -20.90 17.46 5.10
C ASP A 90 -20.63 16.23 4.25
N ILE A 91 -19.64 15.40 4.66
CA ILE A 91 -19.27 14.17 3.96
C ILE A 91 -19.11 13.02 4.97
N ILE A 92 -19.71 11.85 4.68
CA ILE A 92 -19.26 10.56 5.22
C ILE A 92 -18.41 9.87 4.15
N HIS A 93 -17.14 9.61 4.45
CA HIS A 93 -16.19 9.00 3.52
C HIS A 93 -15.76 7.62 4.02
N PHE A 94 -16.25 6.58 3.35
CA PHE A 94 -15.85 5.21 3.60
C PHE A 94 -14.52 4.93 2.91
N GLN A 95 -13.50 4.66 3.72
CA GLN A 95 -12.18 4.24 3.25
C GLN A 95 -12.00 2.77 3.58
N TRP A 96 -11.83 1.91 2.60
CA TRP A 96 -11.87 0.46 2.76
C TRP A 96 -13.28 -0.06 3.05
N ILE A 97 -13.91 -0.62 2.02
CA ILE A 97 -15.30 -1.10 2.13
C ILE A 97 -15.33 -2.48 2.79
N MET A 98 -15.79 -2.50 4.04
CA MET A 98 -16.09 -3.74 4.76
C MET A 98 -17.51 -4.22 4.45
N PRO A 99 -17.81 -5.54 4.57
CA PRO A 99 -19.15 -6.08 4.39
C PRO A 99 -20.23 -5.37 5.22
N ALA A 100 -19.89 -4.90 6.42
CA ALA A 100 -20.78 -4.13 7.30
C ALA A 100 -21.32 -2.84 6.65
N TRP A 101 -20.46 -2.11 5.94
CA TRP A 101 -20.83 -0.85 5.30
C TRP A 101 -21.75 -1.05 4.11
N VAL A 102 -21.59 -2.18 3.42
CA VAL A 102 -22.41 -2.53 2.24
C VAL A 102 -23.86 -2.82 2.62
N VAL A 103 -24.13 -3.21 3.86
CA VAL A 103 -25.46 -3.62 4.30
C VAL A 103 -26.35 -2.44 4.72
N CYS A 104 -25.79 -1.28 5.11
CA CYS A 104 -26.57 -0.17 5.69
C CYS A 104 -26.55 1.12 4.84
N GLN A 105 -27.36 1.16 3.80
CA GLN A 105 -27.23 2.18 2.77
C GLN A 105 -28.07 3.45 3.01
N LYS A 106 -29.34 3.31 3.41
CA LYS A 106 -30.25 4.46 3.53
C LYS A 106 -30.05 5.29 4.79
N ALA A 107 -29.55 4.65 5.87
CA ALA A 107 -29.38 5.33 7.16
C ALA A 107 -28.30 6.42 7.13
N TYR A 108 -27.30 6.30 6.24
CA TYR A 108 -26.18 7.24 6.19
C TYR A 108 -26.60 8.62 5.71
N ARG A 109 -27.52 8.71 4.75
CA ARG A 109 -28.05 9.99 4.22
C ARG A 109 -28.72 10.86 5.26
N LYS A 110 -29.18 10.29 6.37
CA LYS A 110 -29.73 11.06 7.47
C LYS A 110 -28.68 11.89 8.20
N TYR A 111 -27.44 11.45 8.18
CA TYR A 111 -26.32 12.02 8.95
C TYR A 111 -25.25 12.67 8.09
N ALA A 112 -25.39 12.65 6.76
CA ALA A 112 -24.47 13.31 5.86
C ALA A 112 -25.16 13.86 4.63
N ASP A 113 -24.68 14.99 4.15
CA ASP A 113 -25.15 15.57 2.90
C ASP A 113 -24.59 14.83 1.69
N LYS A 114 -23.35 14.35 1.79
CA LYS A 114 -22.64 13.60 0.75
C LYS A 114 -22.06 12.30 1.30
N ILE A 115 -22.02 11.30 0.44
CA ILE A 115 -21.38 9.99 0.70
C ILE A 115 -20.29 9.77 -0.32
N CYS A 116 -19.07 9.57 0.17
CA CYS A 116 -17.90 9.23 -0.62
C CYS A 116 -17.40 7.84 -0.28
N ILE A 117 -16.91 7.10 -1.27
CA ILE A 117 -16.37 5.76 -1.11
C ILE A 117 -14.99 5.71 -1.76
N THR A 118 -14.01 5.18 -1.05
CA THR A 118 -12.71 4.85 -1.63
C THR A 118 -12.51 3.35 -1.67
N LEU A 119 -12.08 2.88 -2.83
CA LEU A 119 -11.77 1.48 -3.10
C LEU A 119 -10.25 1.32 -3.22
N TRP A 120 -9.68 0.48 -2.37
CA TRP A 120 -8.24 0.21 -2.32
C TRP A 120 -7.83 -0.96 -3.21
N GLY A 121 -8.79 -1.84 -3.56
CA GLY A 121 -8.59 -3.04 -4.39
C GLY A 121 -8.72 -4.34 -3.61
N GLY A 122 -7.96 -4.52 -2.54
CA GLY A 122 -7.96 -5.76 -1.76
C GLY A 122 -9.33 -6.13 -1.15
N GLU A 123 -10.16 -5.15 -0.80
CA GLU A 123 -11.54 -5.38 -0.35
C GLU A 123 -12.43 -5.95 -1.45
N LEU A 124 -12.19 -5.59 -2.70
CA LEU A 124 -12.96 -6.11 -3.84
C LEU A 124 -12.64 -7.58 -4.07
N GLU A 125 -11.37 -7.97 -3.96
CA GLU A 125 -10.95 -9.37 -4.01
C GLU A 125 -11.52 -10.15 -2.85
N HIS A 126 -11.46 -9.61 -1.63
CA HIS A 126 -12.03 -10.23 -0.44
C HIS A 126 -13.53 -10.50 -0.60
N LEU A 127 -14.29 -9.52 -1.11
CA LEU A 127 -15.72 -9.68 -1.36
C LEU A 127 -16.02 -10.78 -2.39
N GLN A 128 -15.15 -10.97 -3.39
CA GLN A 128 -15.31 -12.04 -4.40
C GLN A 128 -15.05 -13.43 -3.82
N LEU A 129 -14.16 -13.56 -2.85
CA LEU A 129 -13.82 -14.83 -2.21
C LEU A 129 -14.88 -15.32 -1.21
N LEU A 130 -15.82 -14.46 -0.79
CA LEU A 130 -16.89 -14.85 0.12
C LEU A 130 -17.88 -15.81 -0.52
N ARG A 131 -18.33 -16.85 0.21
CA ARG A 131 -19.37 -17.78 -0.26
C ARG A 131 -20.67 -17.09 -0.67
N SER A 132 -21.00 -15.97 -0.05
CA SER A 132 -22.14 -15.11 -0.37
C SER A 132 -21.77 -13.90 -1.23
N HIS A 133 -20.73 -14.02 -2.06
CA HIS A 133 -20.22 -12.92 -2.87
C HIS A 133 -21.32 -12.18 -3.65
N ASN A 134 -22.26 -12.88 -4.28
CA ASN A 134 -23.37 -12.25 -5.01
C ASN A 134 -24.23 -11.34 -4.14
N TYR A 135 -24.47 -11.72 -2.88
CA TYR A 135 -25.22 -10.89 -1.94
C TYR A 135 -24.46 -9.61 -1.64
N TYR A 136 -23.18 -9.71 -1.26
CA TYR A 136 -22.36 -8.55 -0.93
C TYR A 136 -22.10 -7.66 -2.14
N LEU A 137 -21.83 -8.22 -3.32
CA LEU A 137 -21.66 -7.46 -4.55
C LEU A 137 -22.94 -6.71 -4.94
N THR A 138 -24.12 -7.32 -4.78
CA THR A 138 -25.40 -6.63 -4.99
C THR A 138 -25.58 -5.45 -4.00
N LYS A 139 -25.19 -5.62 -2.75
CA LYS A 139 -25.24 -4.56 -1.74
C LYS A 139 -24.22 -3.46 -2.03
N LEU A 140 -23.00 -3.82 -2.40
CA LEU A 140 -21.97 -2.88 -2.84
C LEU A 140 -22.48 -2.04 -4.02
N GLY A 141 -23.07 -2.65 -5.04
CA GLY A 141 -23.68 -1.92 -6.15
C GLY A 141 -24.74 -0.93 -5.70
N LYS A 142 -25.55 -1.26 -4.69
CA LYS A 142 -26.52 -0.32 -4.10
C LYS A 142 -25.84 0.81 -3.35
N LEU A 143 -24.79 0.55 -2.59
CA LEU A 143 -24.00 1.58 -1.90
C LEU A 143 -23.35 2.53 -2.91
N ILE A 144 -22.74 1.98 -3.96
CA ILE A 144 -22.16 2.78 -5.06
C ILE A 144 -23.20 3.68 -5.71
N LYS A 145 -24.40 3.18 -5.97
CA LYS A 145 -25.51 4.00 -6.53
C LYS A 145 -25.97 5.13 -5.60
N LEU A 146 -25.88 4.92 -4.29
CA LEU A 146 -26.25 5.92 -3.29
C LEU A 146 -25.13 6.92 -2.97
N SER A 147 -23.89 6.61 -3.33
CA SER A 147 -22.76 7.49 -3.11
C SER A 147 -22.74 8.64 -4.12
N ASP A 148 -22.23 9.78 -3.71
CA ASP A 148 -22.04 10.97 -4.55
C ASP A 148 -20.74 10.88 -5.32
N ALA A 149 -19.70 10.27 -4.73
CA ALA A 149 -18.43 9.98 -5.38
C ALA A 149 -17.91 8.57 -5.04
N VAL A 150 -17.35 7.92 -6.04
CA VAL A 150 -16.57 6.70 -5.89
C VAL A 150 -15.16 7.00 -6.35
N ILE A 151 -14.20 6.80 -5.45
CA ILE A 151 -12.79 7.04 -5.70
C ILE A 151 -12.09 5.68 -5.76
N GLY A 152 -11.26 5.49 -6.76
CA GLY A 152 -10.50 4.27 -6.94
C GLY A 152 -9.22 4.54 -7.71
N THR A 153 -8.40 3.51 -7.87
CA THR A 153 -7.24 3.54 -8.76
C THR A 153 -7.61 3.01 -10.14
N MET A 154 -6.77 3.24 -11.15
CA MET A 154 -6.95 2.64 -12.47
C MET A 154 -7.06 1.10 -12.42
N ALA A 155 -6.36 0.47 -11.46
CA ALA A 155 -6.44 -0.97 -11.22
C ALA A 155 -7.86 -1.47 -10.87
N ASN A 156 -8.72 -0.59 -10.33
CA ASN A 156 -10.09 -0.96 -9.99
C ASN A 156 -11.05 -0.90 -11.18
N GLN A 157 -10.67 -0.28 -12.30
CA GLN A 157 -11.56 -0.08 -13.43
C GLN A 157 -12.12 -1.41 -13.96
N GLY A 158 -11.28 -2.39 -14.18
CA GLY A 158 -11.72 -3.70 -14.66
C GLY A 158 -12.72 -4.45 -13.75
N PHE A 159 -12.74 -4.13 -12.46
CA PHE A 159 -13.79 -4.61 -11.55
C PHE A 159 -15.13 -3.95 -11.89
N PHE A 160 -15.15 -2.63 -12.09
CA PHE A 160 -16.38 -1.88 -12.37
C PHE A 160 -16.98 -2.23 -13.73
N ASP A 161 -16.15 -2.52 -14.71
CA ASP A 161 -16.60 -2.91 -16.06
C ASP A 161 -17.40 -4.21 -16.06
N ARG A 162 -17.19 -5.08 -15.07
CA ARG A 162 -17.93 -6.32 -14.87
C ARG A 162 -19.32 -6.14 -14.27
N PHE A 163 -19.61 -4.97 -13.70
CA PHE A 163 -20.86 -4.68 -12.98
C PHE A 163 -21.60 -3.52 -13.65
N PRO A 164 -22.59 -3.81 -14.53
CA PRO A 164 -23.28 -2.77 -15.31
C PRO A 164 -24.13 -1.80 -14.47
N PHE A 165 -24.34 -2.10 -13.20
CA PHE A 165 -25.00 -1.21 -12.25
C PHE A 165 -24.04 -0.32 -11.46
N ALA A 166 -22.74 -0.55 -11.55
CA ALA A 166 -21.76 0.32 -10.94
C ALA A 166 -21.68 1.64 -11.74
N LYS A 167 -21.68 2.77 -11.03
CA LYS A 167 -21.22 4.01 -11.64
C LYS A 167 -19.75 3.78 -12.02
N PRO A 168 -19.30 4.31 -13.17
CA PRO A 168 -17.87 4.35 -13.43
C PRO A 168 -17.18 5.03 -12.24
N ILE A 169 -15.92 4.67 -12.00
CA ILE A 169 -15.09 5.39 -11.02
C ILE A 169 -15.19 6.87 -11.37
N SER A 170 -15.83 7.62 -10.48
CA SER A 170 -16.12 9.02 -10.76
C SER A 170 -14.87 9.88 -10.62
N ARG A 171 -13.88 9.37 -9.89
CA ARG A 171 -12.60 10.05 -9.64
C ARG A 171 -11.49 9.05 -9.41
N TYR A 172 -10.29 9.42 -9.79
CA TYR A 172 -9.09 8.67 -9.47
C TYR A 172 -8.40 9.32 -8.29
N GLY A 173 -8.24 8.55 -7.21
CA GLY A 173 -7.47 8.93 -6.02
C GLY A 173 -6.29 7.99 -5.87
N ILE A 174 -5.12 8.55 -5.67
CA ILE A 174 -3.90 7.79 -5.37
C ILE A 174 -3.47 8.20 -3.98
N TYR A 175 -3.19 7.22 -3.12
CA TYR A 175 -2.55 7.50 -1.84
C TYR A 175 -1.09 7.84 -2.09
N GLY A 176 -0.68 8.97 -1.54
CA GLY A 176 0.71 9.38 -1.52
C GLY A 176 1.56 8.47 -0.62
N SER A 177 2.86 8.60 -0.73
CA SER A 177 3.82 7.98 0.19
C SER A 177 4.61 9.04 0.93
N SER A 178 4.62 8.96 2.27
CA SER A 178 5.50 9.78 3.11
C SER A 178 6.98 9.50 2.84
N ILE A 179 7.29 8.28 2.42
CA ILE A 179 8.64 7.89 2.04
C ILE A 179 9.10 8.63 0.78
N ILE A 180 8.20 8.80 -0.20
CA ILE A 180 8.49 9.57 -1.42
C ILE A 180 8.72 11.05 -1.08
N GLU A 181 7.92 11.64 -0.17
CA GLU A 181 8.18 12.99 0.33
C GLU A 181 9.60 13.09 0.94
N LYS A 182 9.96 12.14 1.83
CA LYS A 182 11.30 12.10 2.44
C LYS A 182 12.40 11.95 1.41
N LEU A 183 12.27 10.98 0.47
CA LEU A 183 13.24 10.75 -0.60
C LEU A 183 13.42 11.96 -1.51
N SER A 184 12.37 12.74 -1.74
CA SER A 184 12.44 13.94 -2.58
C SER A 184 13.28 15.03 -1.93
N GLN A 185 13.26 15.12 -0.59
CA GLN A 185 13.94 16.13 0.23
C GLN A 185 15.30 15.66 0.77
N MET A 186 15.60 14.37 0.63
CA MET A 186 16.78 13.72 1.19
C MET A 186 18.05 14.18 0.48
N SER A 187 19.01 14.68 1.26
CA SER A 187 20.33 15.12 0.79
C SER A 187 21.36 13.98 0.79
N GLU A 188 21.14 12.96 1.62
CA GLU A 188 22.01 11.80 1.76
C GLU A 188 22.17 11.08 0.42
N THR A 189 23.39 10.70 0.13
CA THR A 189 23.71 9.88 -1.03
C THR A 189 23.31 8.41 -0.80
N ARG A 190 23.41 7.59 -1.83
CA ARG A 190 23.20 6.15 -1.72
C ARG A 190 24.25 5.53 -0.81
N GLU A 191 25.47 5.96 -0.93
CA GLU A 191 26.63 5.53 -0.15
C GLU A 191 26.46 5.89 1.33
N ASP A 192 25.99 7.10 1.65
CA ASP A 192 25.70 7.51 3.01
C ASP A 192 24.64 6.60 3.65
N CYS A 193 23.58 6.29 2.91
CA CYS A 193 22.52 5.39 3.38
C CYS A 193 23.01 3.96 3.57
N LYS A 194 23.88 3.45 2.69
CA LYS A 194 24.53 2.14 2.89
C LYS A 194 25.35 2.13 4.18
N GLN A 195 26.16 3.15 4.42
CA GLN A 195 26.98 3.26 5.64
C GLN A 195 26.12 3.33 6.90
N GLN A 196 25.01 4.12 6.88
CA GLN A 196 24.05 4.17 8.00
C GLN A 196 23.44 2.79 8.31
N MET A 197 23.29 1.95 7.30
CA MET A 197 22.79 0.58 7.46
C MET A 197 23.91 -0.44 7.80
N GLY A 198 25.16 0.02 7.99
CA GLY A 198 26.32 -0.85 8.24
C GLY A 198 26.78 -1.63 7.02
N ILE A 199 26.43 -1.16 5.82
CA ILE A 199 26.81 -1.78 4.54
C ILE A 199 27.97 -0.99 3.95
N SER A 200 29.01 -1.66 3.44
CA SER A 200 30.10 -0.98 2.77
C SER A 200 29.61 -0.27 1.50
N ALA A 201 30.09 0.94 1.25
CA ALA A 201 29.64 1.79 0.16
C ALA A 201 29.90 1.20 -1.24
N ASP A 202 30.92 0.37 -1.37
CA ASP A 202 31.31 -0.34 -2.59
C ASP A 202 30.45 -1.56 -2.92
N LYS A 203 29.62 -2.03 -1.96
CA LYS A 203 28.71 -3.15 -2.19
C LYS A 203 27.55 -2.74 -3.07
N ILE A 204 27.10 -3.66 -3.92
CA ILE A 204 25.83 -3.57 -4.64
C ILE A 204 24.76 -4.16 -3.74
N THR A 205 23.82 -3.33 -3.33
CA THR A 205 22.71 -3.75 -2.48
C THR A 205 21.55 -4.30 -3.31
N VAL A 206 21.17 -5.53 -3.00
CA VAL A 206 20.13 -6.28 -3.73
C VAL A 206 18.98 -6.57 -2.79
N VAL A 207 17.82 -5.94 -3.03
CA VAL A 207 16.62 -6.15 -2.22
C VAL A 207 15.72 -7.17 -2.89
N LEU A 208 15.38 -8.24 -2.17
CA LEU A 208 14.44 -9.25 -2.63
C LEU A 208 13.08 -9.03 -1.98
N GLY A 209 12.08 -8.66 -2.79
CA GLY A 209 10.73 -8.36 -2.32
C GLY A 209 10.67 -7.16 -1.35
N TYR A 210 9.52 -6.97 -0.69
CA TYR A 210 9.31 -5.86 0.26
C TYR A 210 8.63 -6.27 1.57
N SER A 211 8.37 -7.53 1.78
CA SER A 211 7.83 -8.07 3.04
C SER A 211 8.17 -9.55 3.20
N GLY A 212 8.05 -10.10 4.41
CA GLY A 212 8.34 -11.50 4.70
C GLY A 212 7.31 -12.51 4.18
N LYS A 213 6.39 -12.12 3.31
CA LYS A 213 5.42 -13.04 2.71
C LYS A 213 6.10 -13.97 1.70
N MET A 214 5.82 -15.25 1.78
CA MET A 214 6.38 -16.27 0.85
C MET A 214 6.02 -15.99 -0.63
N LEU A 215 4.94 -15.27 -0.89
CA LEU A 215 4.54 -14.88 -2.25
C LEU A 215 5.60 -14.04 -2.99
N HIS A 216 6.58 -13.46 -2.27
CA HIS A 216 7.70 -12.73 -2.90
C HIS A 216 8.77 -13.65 -3.47
N ASN A 217 8.68 -14.97 -3.26
CA ASN A 217 9.58 -15.99 -3.84
C ASN A 217 11.08 -15.76 -3.52
N HIS A 218 11.38 -15.18 -2.33
CA HIS A 218 12.77 -14.86 -1.95
C HIS A 218 13.71 -16.07 -2.07
N ASP A 219 13.26 -17.23 -1.61
CA ASP A 219 14.01 -18.49 -1.64
C ASP A 219 14.30 -18.93 -3.07
N LYS A 220 13.33 -18.84 -3.97
CA LYS A 220 13.50 -19.21 -5.37
C LYS A 220 14.46 -18.26 -6.07
N ILE A 221 14.25 -16.95 -5.92
CA ILE A 221 15.10 -15.91 -6.54
C ILE A 221 16.55 -16.05 -6.03
N LEU A 222 16.72 -16.17 -4.70
CA LEU A 222 18.06 -16.34 -4.11
C LEU A 222 18.76 -17.60 -4.64
N ASN A 223 18.05 -18.74 -4.68
CA ASN A 223 18.60 -19.98 -5.20
C ASN A 223 19.00 -19.88 -6.68
N ASP A 224 18.21 -19.18 -7.49
CA ASP A 224 18.51 -18.99 -8.91
C ASP A 224 19.75 -18.09 -9.08
N ILE A 225 19.88 -17.01 -8.27
CA ILE A 225 21.06 -16.14 -8.27
C ILE A 225 22.32 -16.90 -7.88
N VAL A 226 22.32 -17.68 -6.78
CA VAL A 226 23.52 -18.35 -6.28
C VAL A 226 23.95 -19.55 -7.13
N LYS A 227 23.06 -20.10 -7.97
CA LYS A 227 23.35 -21.17 -8.91
C LYS A 227 23.89 -20.69 -10.25
N HIS A 228 23.75 -19.40 -10.53
CA HIS A 228 24.23 -18.84 -11.79
C HIS A 228 25.77 -18.94 -11.88
N GLU A 229 26.29 -19.26 -13.06
CA GLU A 229 27.73 -19.49 -13.28
C GLU A 229 28.62 -18.29 -12.88
N GLY A 230 28.14 -17.06 -13.11
CA GLY A 230 28.83 -15.82 -12.74
C GLY A 230 28.77 -15.44 -11.26
N PHE A 231 28.10 -16.24 -10.39
CA PHE A 231 27.89 -15.86 -9.00
C PHE A 231 29.20 -15.68 -8.22
N LYS A 232 30.13 -16.60 -8.41
CA LYS A 232 31.44 -16.61 -7.70
C LYS A 232 32.29 -15.37 -7.99
N ASP A 233 32.11 -14.76 -9.14
CA ASP A 233 32.89 -13.61 -9.58
C ASP A 233 32.34 -12.27 -8.98
N VAL A 234 31.11 -12.31 -8.45
CA VAL A 234 30.42 -11.11 -7.97
C VAL A 234 29.98 -11.18 -6.51
N VAL A 235 29.98 -12.37 -5.86
CA VAL A 235 29.45 -12.53 -4.50
C VAL A 235 30.07 -11.57 -3.50
N ASP A 236 31.36 -11.31 -3.60
CA ASP A 236 32.07 -10.35 -2.73
C ASP A 236 31.66 -8.90 -2.95
N LYS A 237 31.01 -8.58 -4.06
CA LYS A 237 30.49 -7.26 -4.36
C LYS A 237 29.03 -7.08 -3.93
N LEU A 238 28.31 -8.16 -3.59
CA LEU A 238 26.89 -8.13 -3.30
C LEU A 238 26.61 -7.98 -1.81
N HIS A 239 25.51 -7.32 -1.49
CA HIS A 239 24.87 -7.35 -0.17
C HIS A 239 23.37 -7.54 -0.33
N PHE A 240 22.84 -8.65 0.13
CA PHE A 240 21.43 -8.98 0.03
C PHE A 240 20.63 -8.38 1.19
N ILE A 241 19.48 -7.77 0.90
CA ILE A 241 18.60 -7.21 1.92
C ILE A 241 17.23 -7.87 1.81
N PHE A 242 16.74 -8.39 2.93
CA PHE A 242 15.42 -9.01 3.07
C PHE A 242 14.57 -8.22 4.04
N PRO A 243 13.59 -7.42 3.55
CA PRO A 243 12.64 -6.70 4.41
C PRO A 243 11.60 -7.67 4.99
N MET A 244 11.90 -8.30 6.14
CA MET A 244 11.07 -9.31 6.81
C MET A 244 10.19 -8.69 7.91
N SER A 245 9.79 -7.42 7.78
CA SER A 245 9.11 -6.66 8.84
C SER A 245 7.70 -7.15 9.17
N ARG A 246 7.06 -7.90 8.28
CA ARG A 246 5.68 -8.42 8.47
C ARG A 246 5.52 -9.80 7.87
N ASN A 247 4.69 -10.64 8.52
CA ASN A 247 4.23 -11.94 8.01
C ASN A 247 5.35 -12.92 7.64
N PHE A 248 6.45 -12.94 8.38
CA PHE A 248 7.52 -13.89 8.20
C PHE A 248 7.35 -15.09 9.13
N GLY A 249 7.63 -16.29 8.61
CA GLY A 249 7.82 -17.50 9.43
C GLY A 249 9.27 -17.62 9.88
N ALA A 250 9.54 -17.94 11.14
CA ALA A 250 10.91 -18.10 11.64
C ALA A 250 11.69 -19.11 10.81
N SER A 251 11.14 -20.29 10.56
CA SER A 251 11.76 -21.33 9.74
C SER A 251 12.05 -20.89 8.30
N TYR A 252 11.24 -20.00 7.73
CA TYR A 252 11.48 -19.46 6.41
C TYR A 252 12.72 -18.55 6.39
N CYS A 253 12.84 -17.68 7.40
CA CYS A 253 14.05 -16.86 7.54
C CYS A 253 15.30 -17.72 7.78
N ASP A 254 15.21 -18.75 8.63
CA ASP A 254 16.34 -19.65 8.94
C ASP A 254 16.82 -20.37 7.67
N ASN A 255 15.90 -20.81 6.81
CA ASN A 255 16.26 -21.44 5.53
C ASN A 255 16.96 -20.45 4.59
N LEU A 256 16.48 -19.21 4.46
CA LEU A 256 17.15 -18.18 3.66
C LEU A 256 18.56 -17.89 4.20
N GLU A 257 18.69 -17.72 5.52
CA GLU A 257 20.00 -17.50 6.16
C GLU A 257 20.97 -18.66 5.94
N ALA A 258 20.48 -19.90 5.95
CA ALA A 258 21.32 -21.09 5.67
C ALA A 258 21.91 -21.04 4.25
N VAL A 259 21.08 -20.72 3.24
CA VAL A 259 21.53 -20.57 1.85
C VAL A 259 22.56 -19.44 1.73
N LEU A 260 22.30 -18.28 2.35
CA LEU A 260 23.23 -17.15 2.32
C LEU A 260 24.59 -17.47 2.94
N LYS A 261 24.60 -18.09 4.13
CA LYS A 261 25.82 -18.50 4.83
C LYS A 261 26.60 -19.55 4.05
N GLN A 262 25.91 -20.56 3.51
CA GLN A 262 26.55 -21.63 2.72
C GLN A 262 27.28 -21.08 1.48
N ASN A 263 26.75 -19.98 0.90
CA ASN A 263 27.31 -19.39 -0.31
C ASN A 263 28.17 -18.13 -0.03
N GLY A 264 28.53 -17.85 1.23
CA GLY A 264 29.41 -16.74 1.58
C GLY A 264 28.82 -15.35 1.35
N CYS A 265 27.49 -15.23 1.25
CA CYS A 265 26.83 -13.98 0.96
C CYS A 265 26.88 -13.00 2.13
N SER A 266 27.14 -11.73 1.86
CA SER A 266 26.86 -10.62 2.77
C SER A 266 25.37 -10.31 2.75
N TYR A 267 24.71 -10.16 3.92
CA TYR A 267 23.26 -9.93 3.96
C TYR A 267 22.75 -9.20 5.21
N SER A 268 21.58 -8.60 5.08
CA SER A 268 20.79 -8.02 6.17
C SER A 268 19.37 -8.58 6.17
N MET A 269 18.95 -9.17 7.29
CA MET A 269 17.58 -9.64 7.50
C MET A 269 16.87 -8.67 8.42
N ILE A 270 16.01 -7.80 7.86
CA ILE A 270 15.36 -6.73 8.62
C ILE A 270 14.06 -7.26 9.22
N LYS A 271 14.14 -7.67 10.49
CA LYS A 271 12.99 -8.16 11.27
C LYS A 271 12.44 -7.03 12.14
N GLY A 272 11.14 -6.78 12.07
CA GLY A 272 10.47 -5.75 12.88
C GLY A 272 10.06 -4.49 12.10
N TYR A 273 9.47 -3.56 12.84
CA TYR A 273 8.98 -2.31 12.28
C TYR A 273 10.14 -1.33 12.01
N MET A 274 10.10 -0.70 10.86
CA MET A 274 11.02 0.38 10.47
C MET A 274 10.29 1.72 10.54
N SER A 275 10.96 2.75 11.06
CA SER A 275 10.48 4.13 10.93
C SER A 275 10.51 4.59 9.48
N ASP A 276 9.77 5.65 9.16
CA ASP A 276 9.76 6.21 7.81
C ASP A 276 11.16 6.64 7.35
N ASP A 277 12.00 7.17 8.25
CA ASP A 277 13.38 7.55 7.93
C ASP A 277 14.24 6.31 7.60
N ALA A 278 14.07 5.25 8.38
CA ALA A 278 14.78 3.99 8.12
C ALA A 278 14.33 3.35 6.79
N VAL A 279 13.03 3.44 6.45
CA VAL A 279 12.53 2.96 5.16
C VAL A 279 13.06 3.83 4.01
N ALA A 280 13.08 5.15 4.14
CA ALA A 280 13.64 6.05 3.13
C ALA A 280 15.13 5.76 2.89
N CYS A 281 15.89 5.57 3.98
CA CYS A 281 17.30 5.19 3.91
C CYS A 281 17.49 3.82 3.21
N LEU A 282 16.68 2.81 3.54
CA LEU A 282 16.70 1.52 2.85
C LEU A 282 16.44 1.67 1.35
N ARG A 283 15.40 2.44 0.96
CA ARG A 283 15.10 2.67 -0.47
C ARG A 283 16.27 3.36 -1.17
N LYS A 284 16.82 4.38 -0.54
CA LYS A 284 17.96 5.13 -1.08
C LYS A 284 19.22 4.28 -1.21
N ALA A 285 19.48 3.40 -0.23
CA ALA A 285 20.61 2.44 -0.24
C ALA A 285 20.46 1.33 -1.29
N THR A 286 19.24 1.09 -1.81
CA THR A 286 18.96 -0.01 -2.75
C THR A 286 19.51 0.28 -4.14
N ASP A 287 20.37 -0.58 -4.65
CA ASP A 287 20.84 -0.54 -6.05
C ASP A 287 19.88 -1.29 -6.96
N VAL A 288 19.54 -2.52 -6.62
CA VAL A 288 18.66 -3.39 -7.40
C VAL A 288 17.55 -3.93 -6.52
N MET A 289 16.32 -3.88 -7.01
CA MET A 289 15.18 -4.52 -6.36
C MET A 289 14.54 -5.55 -7.27
N PHE A 290 14.33 -6.76 -6.78
CA PHE A 290 13.52 -7.79 -7.41
C PHE A 290 12.07 -7.72 -6.96
N GLN A 291 11.17 -7.60 -7.92
CA GLN A 291 9.73 -7.73 -7.72
C GLN A 291 9.18 -8.84 -8.63
N LEU A 292 9.31 -10.08 -8.14
CA LEU A 292 8.90 -11.30 -8.83
C LEU A 292 7.91 -12.11 -7.99
N SER A 293 7.04 -11.40 -7.26
CA SER A 293 5.99 -12.04 -6.47
C SER A 293 4.92 -12.65 -7.39
N ASP A 294 4.13 -13.55 -6.84
CA ASP A 294 3.02 -14.18 -7.59
C ASP A 294 1.87 -13.17 -7.82
N PHE A 295 1.77 -12.14 -6.98
CA PHE A 295 0.77 -11.09 -7.10
C PHE A 295 1.28 -9.77 -6.49
N ASP A 296 0.98 -8.64 -7.14
CA ASP A 296 1.13 -7.29 -6.58
C ASP A 296 0.14 -6.31 -7.23
N GLY A 297 -0.44 -5.43 -6.40
CA GLY A 297 -1.36 -4.37 -6.81
C GLY A 297 -0.69 -3.00 -6.98
N LEU A 298 0.59 -2.95 -7.32
CA LEU A 298 1.43 -1.75 -7.39
C LEU A 298 1.63 -1.11 -6.00
N SER A 299 2.35 -1.82 -5.14
CA SER A 299 2.63 -1.40 -3.76
C SER A 299 3.41 -0.07 -3.70
N ASN A 300 3.29 0.64 -2.57
CA ASN A 300 4.09 1.84 -2.35
C ASN A 300 5.59 1.54 -2.36
N SER A 301 6.00 0.37 -1.89
CA SER A 301 7.41 -0.04 -1.91
C SER A 301 8.04 0.01 -3.30
N ILE A 302 7.28 -0.34 -4.34
CA ILE A 302 7.75 -0.25 -5.73
C ILE A 302 7.90 1.22 -6.17
N LYS A 303 6.88 2.03 -5.90
CA LYS A 303 6.91 3.48 -6.21
C LYS A 303 8.06 4.18 -5.49
N GLU A 304 8.34 3.77 -4.25
CA GLU A 304 9.43 4.28 -3.41
C GLU A 304 10.80 3.89 -3.98
N CYS A 305 10.98 2.66 -4.45
CA CYS A 305 12.20 2.22 -5.12
C CYS A 305 12.44 2.99 -6.42
N LEU A 306 11.40 3.19 -7.22
CA LEU A 306 11.49 4.03 -8.42
C LEU A 306 11.88 5.47 -8.06
N CYS A 307 11.30 6.04 -6.99
CA CYS A 307 11.67 7.37 -6.48
C CYS A 307 13.14 7.45 -6.02
N ALA A 308 13.68 6.36 -5.51
CA ALA A 308 15.09 6.28 -5.10
C ALA A 308 16.06 6.06 -6.29
N ASN A 309 15.56 5.99 -7.52
CA ASN A 309 16.31 5.63 -8.71
C ASN A 309 17.02 4.28 -8.57
N SER A 310 16.37 3.30 -7.90
CA SER A 310 16.83 1.92 -7.85
C SER A 310 16.46 1.20 -9.15
N VAL A 311 17.31 0.29 -9.60
CA VAL A 311 17.01 -0.56 -10.76
C VAL A 311 15.98 -1.61 -10.33
N LEU A 312 14.74 -1.46 -10.76
CA LEU A 312 13.67 -2.43 -10.51
C LEU A 312 13.68 -3.51 -11.61
N ILE A 313 13.80 -4.78 -11.21
CA ILE A 313 13.57 -5.95 -12.07
C ILE A 313 12.20 -6.52 -11.70
N SER A 314 11.26 -6.49 -12.62
CA SER A 314 9.85 -6.84 -12.34
C SER A 314 9.28 -7.77 -13.41
N GLY A 315 8.42 -8.70 -12.98
CA GLY A 315 7.69 -9.55 -13.91
C GLY A 315 6.63 -8.78 -14.71
N ASP A 316 6.39 -9.22 -15.94
CA ASP A 316 5.36 -8.67 -16.84
C ASP A 316 3.95 -9.19 -16.53
N TRP A 317 3.83 -10.14 -15.63
CA TRP A 317 2.55 -10.74 -15.22
C TRP A 317 1.73 -9.88 -14.24
N PHE A 318 2.22 -8.69 -13.85
CA PHE A 318 1.46 -7.76 -13.01
C PHE A 318 0.52 -6.88 -13.84
N PRO A 319 -0.80 -7.12 -13.82
CA PRO A 319 -1.72 -6.40 -14.71
C PRO A 319 -1.81 -4.91 -14.41
N THR A 320 -1.37 -4.48 -13.22
CA THR A 320 -1.41 -3.07 -12.80
C THR A 320 -0.15 -2.27 -13.17
N TYR A 321 0.92 -2.94 -13.60
CA TYR A 321 2.20 -2.25 -13.84
C TYR A 321 2.27 -1.52 -15.18
N HIS A 322 1.32 -1.77 -16.09
CA HIS A 322 1.21 -0.96 -17.30
C HIS A 322 1.11 0.55 -17.01
N VAL A 323 0.48 0.93 -15.89
CA VAL A 323 0.38 2.35 -15.50
C VAL A 323 1.74 3.01 -15.25
N LEU A 324 2.76 2.25 -14.87
CA LEU A 324 4.13 2.75 -14.73
C LEU A 324 4.75 3.07 -16.10
N LYS A 325 4.55 2.17 -17.08
CA LYS A 325 5.02 2.37 -18.46
C LYS A 325 4.33 3.56 -19.09
N ASP A 326 3.00 3.64 -18.96
CA ASP A 326 2.19 4.72 -19.51
C ASP A 326 2.59 6.08 -18.90
N ALA A 327 3.03 6.09 -17.66
CA ALA A 327 3.55 7.25 -16.96
C ALA A 327 5.03 7.58 -17.29
N GLY A 328 5.69 6.76 -18.06
CA GLY A 328 7.07 6.97 -18.52
C GLY A 328 8.16 6.45 -17.59
N PHE A 329 7.82 5.71 -16.53
CA PHE A 329 8.82 5.09 -15.65
C PHE A 329 9.69 4.09 -16.39
N LYS A 330 10.98 4.08 -16.04
CA LYS A 330 11.97 3.14 -16.56
C LYS A 330 12.25 2.06 -15.53
N TYR A 331 12.07 0.81 -15.92
CA TYR A 331 12.39 -0.39 -15.14
C TYR A 331 12.62 -1.57 -16.09
N LEU A 332 13.16 -2.67 -15.58
CA LEU A 332 13.46 -3.86 -16.36
C LEU A 332 12.33 -4.88 -16.17
N GLU A 333 11.62 -5.15 -17.26
CA GLU A 333 10.54 -6.12 -17.27
C GLU A 333 11.03 -7.45 -17.81
N VAL A 334 10.62 -8.54 -17.17
CA VAL A 334 11.05 -9.91 -17.50
C VAL A 334 9.83 -10.84 -17.57
N HIS A 335 9.97 -11.91 -18.38
CA HIS A 335 8.90 -12.89 -18.57
C HIS A 335 9.01 -14.11 -17.64
N SER A 336 10.16 -14.28 -16.99
CA SER A 336 10.41 -15.38 -16.05
C SER A 336 11.43 -15.00 -14.97
N ARG A 337 11.57 -15.85 -13.95
CA ARG A 337 12.58 -15.66 -12.91
C ARG A 337 13.99 -15.93 -13.44
N GLU A 338 14.13 -16.90 -14.32
CA GLU A 338 15.40 -17.24 -14.97
C GLU A 338 15.90 -16.03 -15.76
N GLU A 339 15.06 -15.42 -16.58
CA GLU A 339 15.39 -14.18 -17.29
C GLU A 339 15.76 -13.05 -16.34
N ALA A 340 15.08 -12.95 -15.18
CA ALA A 340 15.40 -11.92 -14.19
C ALA A 340 16.81 -12.05 -13.63
N VAL A 341 17.32 -13.27 -13.48
CA VAL A 341 18.68 -13.53 -13.05
C VAL A 341 19.68 -13.11 -14.12
N ASP A 342 19.45 -13.48 -15.38
CA ASP A 342 20.30 -13.06 -16.49
C ASP A 342 20.35 -11.51 -16.65
N VAL A 343 19.19 -10.86 -16.49
CA VAL A 343 19.08 -9.40 -16.49
C VAL A 343 19.84 -8.79 -15.31
N PHE A 344 19.77 -9.38 -14.14
CA PHE A 344 20.51 -8.94 -12.96
C PHE A 344 22.03 -8.95 -13.18
N TYR A 345 22.57 -10.00 -13.76
CA TYR A 345 24.01 -10.06 -14.05
C TYR A 345 24.43 -9.01 -15.09
N LYS A 346 23.60 -8.72 -16.09
CA LYS A 346 23.82 -7.60 -17.03
C LYS A 346 23.81 -6.24 -16.31
N VAL A 347 22.95 -6.07 -15.28
CA VAL A 347 22.94 -4.86 -14.47
C VAL A 347 24.24 -4.72 -13.68
N ILE A 348 24.76 -5.79 -13.09
CA ILE A 348 26.05 -5.78 -12.37
C ILE A 348 27.21 -5.41 -13.28
N GLU A 349 27.24 -5.96 -14.48
CA GLU A 349 28.30 -5.68 -15.48
C GLU A 349 28.28 -4.24 -16.01
N ASN A 350 27.10 -3.63 -16.10
CA ASN A 350 26.89 -2.32 -16.74
C ASN A 350 26.13 -1.34 -15.83
N GLN A 351 26.49 -1.26 -14.55
CA GLN A 351 25.77 -0.49 -13.52
C GLN A 351 25.47 0.95 -13.95
N GLN A 352 26.45 1.68 -14.46
CA GLN A 352 26.28 3.09 -14.82
C GLN A 352 25.20 3.26 -15.88
N TYR A 353 25.17 2.40 -16.89
CA TYR A 353 24.15 2.44 -17.93
C TYR A 353 22.73 2.32 -17.34
N TYR A 354 22.53 1.38 -16.42
CA TYR A 354 21.22 1.17 -15.82
C TYR A 354 20.84 2.26 -14.82
N TYR A 355 21.80 2.85 -14.10
CA TYR A 355 21.54 4.01 -13.24
C TYR A 355 21.13 5.22 -14.08
N ASP A 356 21.77 5.48 -15.19
CA ASP A 356 21.41 6.55 -16.12
C ASP A 356 20.01 6.32 -16.72
N LEU A 357 19.67 5.06 -17.04
CA LEU A 357 18.36 4.68 -17.56
C LEU A 357 17.22 5.05 -16.58
N VAL A 358 17.41 4.86 -15.28
CA VAL A 358 16.35 5.06 -14.25
C VAL A 358 16.41 6.43 -13.59
N ASN A 359 17.34 7.30 -13.97
CA ASN A 359 17.64 8.55 -13.26
C ASN A 359 16.45 9.53 -13.17
N ASP A 360 15.56 9.54 -14.16
CA ASP A 360 14.38 10.41 -14.19
C ASP A 360 13.21 9.91 -13.33
N ASN A 361 13.27 8.67 -12.84
CA ASN A 361 12.19 8.06 -12.08
C ASN A 361 11.88 8.83 -10.79
N LYS A 362 12.89 9.45 -10.13
CA LYS A 362 12.69 10.27 -8.93
C LYS A 362 11.69 11.40 -9.18
N ASN A 363 11.89 12.13 -10.28
CA ASN A 363 11.05 13.27 -10.63
C ASN A 363 9.61 12.80 -10.93
N LEU A 364 9.45 11.75 -11.73
CA LEU A 364 8.14 11.17 -12.05
C LEU A 364 7.42 10.67 -10.81
N ALA A 365 8.12 9.94 -9.92
CA ALA A 365 7.52 9.41 -8.70
C ALA A 365 7.10 10.53 -7.74
N THR A 366 7.91 11.57 -7.58
CA THR A 366 7.57 12.72 -6.75
C THR A 366 6.33 13.44 -7.25
N GLN A 367 6.22 13.66 -8.56
CA GLN A 367 5.07 14.32 -9.18
C GLN A 367 3.79 13.50 -9.13
N GLN A 368 3.88 12.17 -9.10
CA GLN A 368 2.70 11.32 -9.19
C GLN A 368 2.27 10.71 -7.84
N TYR A 369 3.22 10.50 -6.92
CA TYR A 369 2.99 9.69 -5.72
C TYR A 369 3.40 10.38 -4.42
N SER A 370 3.89 11.61 -4.42
CA SER A 370 4.05 12.39 -3.18
C SER A 370 2.69 12.77 -2.61
N TRP A 371 2.60 12.93 -1.29
CA TRP A 371 1.36 13.44 -0.68
C TRP A 371 1.02 14.85 -1.13
N THR A 372 2.02 15.70 -1.31
CA THR A 372 1.85 17.07 -1.81
C THR A 372 1.09 17.10 -3.15
N GLU A 373 1.33 16.14 -4.02
CA GLU A 373 0.65 16.07 -5.31
C GLU A 373 -0.65 15.26 -5.24
N CYS A 374 -0.63 14.09 -4.60
CA CYS A 374 -1.79 13.22 -4.51
C CYS A 374 -2.99 13.89 -3.82
N ILE A 375 -2.73 14.67 -2.77
CA ILE A 375 -3.80 15.30 -1.98
C ILE A 375 -4.63 16.29 -2.79
N LYS A 376 -4.06 16.91 -3.82
CA LYS A 376 -4.76 17.86 -4.69
C LYS A 376 -6.02 17.25 -5.32
N ASN A 377 -5.95 15.99 -5.73
CA ASN A 377 -7.10 15.27 -6.29
C ASN A 377 -8.19 15.04 -5.25
N TRP A 378 -7.83 14.72 -4.02
CA TRP A 378 -8.78 14.51 -2.92
C TRP A 378 -9.47 15.80 -2.52
N VAL A 379 -8.70 16.89 -2.40
CA VAL A 379 -9.25 18.24 -2.15
C VAL A 379 -10.21 18.65 -3.25
N LYS A 380 -9.87 18.39 -4.52
CA LYS A 380 -10.74 18.68 -5.65
C LYS A 380 -12.08 17.93 -5.53
N VAL A 381 -12.04 16.62 -5.21
CA VAL A 381 -13.26 15.83 -5.01
C VAL A 381 -14.12 16.42 -3.90
N TYR A 382 -13.54 16.79 -2.76
CA TYR A 382 -14.27 17.34 -1.63
C TYR A 382 -14.90 18.71 -1.95
N LYS A 383 -14.16 19.58 -2.63
CA LYS A 383 -14.68 20.87 -3.09
C LYS A 383 -15.79 20.74 -4.14
N GLU A 384 -15.70 19.74 -5.02
CA GLU A 384 -16.76 19.47 -5.99
C GLU A 384 -18.04 18.90 -5.32
N LEU A 385 -17.88 18.13 -4.26
CA LEU A 385 -19.01 17.60 -3.48
C LEU A 385 -19.69 18.67 -2.64
N CYS A 386 -18.91 19.59 -2.06
CA CYS A 386 -19.37 20.65 -1.16
C CYS A 386 -18.76 22.00 -1.56
N PRO A 387 -19.26 22.63 -2.63
CA PRO A 387 -18.67 23.86 -3.17
C PRO A 387 -18.80 25.09 -2.28
N GLU A 388 -19.71 25.06 -1.30
CA GLU A 388 -20.01 26.18 -0.40
C GLU A 388 -19.35 26.08 0.98
N SER A 389 -18.51 25.05 1.21
CA SER A 389 -17.88 24.78 2.51
C SER A 389 -16.39 25.13 2.55
#